data_ca15f606901a3911561003d45f61c78e
#
_entry.id   ca15f606901a3911561003d45f61c78e
#
_cell.length_a   1.000
_cell.length_b   1.000
_cell.length_c   1.000
_cell.angle_alpha   90.00
_cell.angle_beta   90.00
_cell.angle_gamma   90.00
#
_symmetry.space_group_name_H-M   'P 1'
#
loop_
_entity.id
_entity.type
_entity.pdbx_description
1 polymer ?
#
loop_
_entity_poly.entity_id
_entity_poly.type
_entity_poly.pdbx_seq_one_letter_code
_entity_poly.pdbx_strand_id
1 'polypeptide(L)'
;MKLVNIIILVILLISCSEQNLAKFSGRSEIYFDKFFMDEVAPGTTQADSTVESFFFYPSGTKEIEASLKICFSGQLLKNDISFQLKVDESLTTANDDEYSLDSNYIFHAKAIGEGVKEVIDTIHIKLYRSSRLVTRDEGVRLVVQLLPNEIISTGQYERTKAIIILTEKKTRPLWWDDEVIDNLLGEYSQTKYKLFLDNADTKAELNAEMILNNPDKARLLAMKFKDWLFSQDPLIIDEDGEIMTVTI
;
A
#
# COMPACT_ATOMS: atom_id res chain seq x y z
N MET A 1 -53.80 4.52 -48.36
CA MET A 1 -53.29 3.78 -47.18
C MET A 1 -51.91 3.19 -47.42
N LYS A 2 -51.57 2.54 -48.54
CA LYS A 2 -50.23 1.94 -48.75
C LYS A 2 -49.08 2.96 -48.80
N LEU A 3 -49.31 4.16 -49.36
CA LEU A 3 -48.28 5.20 -49.50
C LEU A 3 -47.95 5.83 -48.16
N VAL A 4 -48.93 6.04 -47.26
CA VAL A 4 -48.74 6.58 -45.91
C VAL A 4 -47.93 5.62 -45.01
N ASN A 5 -48.20 4.33 -45.14
CA ASN A 5 -47.43 3.32 -44.36
C ASN A 5 -45.95 3.22 -44.81
N ILE A 6 -45.67 3.46 -46.11
CA ILE A 6 -44.28 3.50 -46.63
C ILE A 6 -43.55 4.74 -46.13
N ILE A 7 -44.22 5.90 -46.05
CA ILE A 7 -43.63 7.14 -45.52
C ILE A 7 -43.31 7.01 -44.03
N ILE A 8 -44.21 6.41 -43.25
CA ILE A 8 -44.00 6.16 -41.82
C ILE A 8 -42.82 5.20 -41.59
N LEU A 9 -42.69 4.15 -42.42
CA LEU A 9 -41.58 3.20 -42.34
C LEU A 9 -40.21 3.84 -42.65
N VAL A 10 -40.18 4.76 -43.65
CA VAL A 10 -38.96 5.49 -44.00
C VAL A 10 -38.55 6.48 -42.92
N ILE A 11 -39.50 7.13 -42.23
CA ILE A 11 -39.21 8.05 -41.11
C ILE A 11 -38.63 7.30 -39.90
N LEU A 12 -39.05 6.05 -39.65
CA LEU A 12 -38.51 5.22 -38.60
C LEU A 12 -37.07 4.74 -38.83
N LEU A 13 -36.63 4.70 -40.10
CA LEU A 13 -35.27 4.30 -40.44
C LEU A 13 -34.23 5.44 -40.33
N ILE A 14 -34.67 6.70 -40.24
CA ILE A 14 -33.79 7.87 -40.16
C ILE A 14 -33.51 8.27 -38.68
N SER A 15 -34.17 7.62 -37.69
CA SER A 15 -34.04 7.93 -36.27
C SER A 15 -32.83 7.27 -35.59
N CYS A 16 -31.89 6.72 -36.35
CA CYS A 16 -30.61 6.30 -35.77
C CYS A 16 -29.62 7.47 -35.93
N SER A 17 -29.78 8.53 -35.12
CA SER A 17 -28.69 9.48 -34.93
C SER A 17 -27.63 8.74 -34.13
N GLU A 18 -26.44 8.59 -34.72
CA GLU A 18 -25.25 8.23 -33.96
C GLU A 18 -25.18 9.20 -32.78
N GLN A 19 -25.47 8.71 -31.57
CA GLN A 19 -25.13 9.45 -30.38
C GLN A 19 -23.61 9.61 -30.43
N ASN A 20 -23.14 10.82 -30.71
CA ASN A 20 -21.73 11.13 -30.51
C ASN A 20 -21.41 10.73 -29.09
N LEU A 21 -20.71 9.62 -28.93
CA LEU A 21 -20.14 9.21 -27.63
C LEU A 21 -19.44 10.44 -27.09
N ALA A 22 -19.87 10.91 -25.93
CA ALA A 22 -19.25 12.04 -25.25
C ALA A 22 -17.78 11.71 -25.10
N LYS A 23 -16.94 12.32 -25.94
CA LYS A 23 -15.49 12.17 -25.81
C LYS A 23 -15.10 12.91 -24.55
N PHE A 24 -14.39 12.22 -23.64
CA PHE A 24 -13.78 12.84 -22.51
C PHE A 24 -12.92 14.02 -22.98
N SER A 25 -13.34 15.24 -22.65
CA SER A 25 -12.65 16.48 -23.04
C SER A 25 -11.95 17.13 -21.84
N GLY A 26 -11.99 16.48 -20.68
CA GLY A 26 -11.36 16.95 -19.46
C GLY A 26 -9.84 16.74 -19.46
N ARG A 27 -9.16 17.43 -18.54
CA ARG A 27 -7.77 17.15 -18.23
C ARG A 27 -7.65 15.76 -17.63
N SER A 28 -6.54 15.10 -17.90
CA SER A 28 -6.19 13.87 -17.20
C SER A 28 -5.95 14.15 -15.72
N GLU A 29 -6.36 13.24 -14.86
CA GLU A 29 -6.34 13.39 -13.41
C GLU A 29 -5.60 12.25 -12.75
N ILE A 30 -4.88 12.57 -11.68
CA ILE A 30 -4.30 11.58 -10.75
C ILE A 30 -4.89 11.76 -9.36
N TYR A 31 -4.99 10.66 -8.64
CA TYR A 31 -5.49 10.63 -7.27
C TYR A 31 -4.95 9.39 -6.54
N PHE A 32 -4.94 9.43 -5.20
CA PHE A 32 -4.58 8.23 -4.41
C PHE A 32 -5.69 7.19 -4.46
N ASP A 33 -5.35 5.90 -4.33
CA ASP A 33 -6.33 4.82 -4.26
C ASP A 33 -7.12 4.83 -2.95
N LYS A 34 -6.58 5.46 -1.91
CA LYS A 34 -7.19 5.59 -0.59
C LYS A 34 -7.89 6.93 -0.40
N PHE A 35 -8.94 6.91 0.41
CA PHE A 35 -9.65 8.12 0.79
C PHE A 35 -8.92 8.85 1.92
N PHE A 36 -8.76 10.16 1.75
CA PHE A 36 -8.32 11.06 2.80
C PHE A 36 -9.50 11.54 3.66
N MET A 37 -10.67 11.72 3.04
CA MET A 37 -11.87 12.22 3.70
C MET A 37 -13.07 11.33 3.39
N ASP A 38 -13.97 11.21 4.36
CA ASP A 38 -15.25 10.52 4.22
C ASP A 38 -16.35 11.54 3.87
N GLU A 39 -16.27 12.16 2.70
CA GLU A 39 -17.25 13.16 2.25
C GLU A 39 -18.39 12.56 1.41
N VAL A 40 -18.15 11.40 0.79
CA VAL A 40 -19.14 10.78 -0.13
C VAL A 40 -20.29 10.15 0.64
N ALA A 41 -20.01 9.52 1.78
CA ALA A 41 -20.97 8.85 2.63
C ALA A 41 -20.49 8.92 4.09
N PRO A 42 -20.68 10.07 4.76
CA PRO A 42 -20.23 10.28 6.14
C PRO A 42 -20.65 9.18 7.08
N GLY A 43 -19.69 8.60 7.82
CA GLY A 43 -19.90 7.50 8.75
C GLY A 43 -19.92 6.10 8.13
N THR A 44 -19.73 5.97 6.82
CA THR A 44 -19.66 4.67 6.12
C THR A 44 -18.27 4.35 5.62
N THR A 45 -17.48 5.37 5.26
CA THR A 45 -16.09 5.26 4.82
C THR A 45 -15.25 6.14 5.73
N GLN A 46 -14.21 5.58 6.33
CA GLN A 46 -13.25 6.34 7.11
C GLN A 46 -12.02 6.67 6.27
N ALA A 47 -11.33 7.77 6.64
CA ALA A 47 -10.06 8.09 6.01
C ALA A 47 -9.08 6.92 6.14
N ASP A 48 -8.54 6.46 5.01
CA ASP A 48 -7.62 5.33 4.94
C ASP A 48 -6.18 5.81 5.17
N SER A 49 -5.45 5.14 6.04
CA SER A 49 -4.02 5.37 6.23
C SER A 49 -3.20 4.18 5.75
N THR A 50 -1.97 4.47 5.31
CA THR A 50 -0.93 3.46 5.14
C THR A 50 -0.13 3.42 6.44
N VAL A 51 -0.07 2.26 7.08
CA VAL A 51 0.63 2.10 8.36
C VAL A 51 1.91 1.32 8.13
N GLU A 52 3.04 1.95 8.46
CA GLU A 52 4.36 1.34 8.40
C GLU A 52 4.95 1.27 9.81
N SER A 53 5.44 0.10 10.18
CA SER A 53 6.01 -0.11 11.51
C SER A 53 7.41 -0.70 11.43
N PHE A 54 8.38 -0.04 12.05
CA PHE A 54 9.74 -0.57 12.21
C PHE A 54 9.81 -1.85 13.04
N PHE A 55 8.74 -2.17 13.77
CA PHE A 55 8.67 -3.43 14.49
C PHE A 55 8.71 -4.66 13.54
N PHE A 56 8.21 -4.52 12.31
CA PHE A 56 8.18 -5.60 11.32
C PHE A 56 9.49 -5.78 10.55
N TYR A 57 10.55 -5.07 10.94
CA TYR A 57 11.87 -5.15 10.31
C TYR A 57 12.93 -5.56 11.33
N PRO A 58 14.10 -6.08 10.89
CA PRO A 58 15.22 -6.42 11.78
C PRO A 58 15.61 -5.27 12.69
N SER A 59 16.15 -5.61 13.86
CA SER A 59 16.68 -4.63 14.80
C SER A 59 17.79 -3.81 14.13
N GLY A 60 17.77 -2.50 14.35
CA GLY A 60 18.75 -1.62 13.72
C GLY A 60 18.42 -1.12 12.32
N THR A 61 17.32 -1.57 11.69
CA THR A 61 16.80 -0.96 10.47
C THR A 61 16.51 0.52 10.70
N LYS A 62 17.10 1.39 9.87
CA LYS A 62 17.01 2.86 10.02
C LYS A 62 16.07 3.49 9.01
N GLU A 63 15.82 2.83 7.90
CA GLU A 63 15.02 3.31 6.76
C GLU A 63 14.09 2.20 6.30
N ILE A 64 12.84 2.55 6.01
CA ILE A 64 11.83 1.73 5.36
C ILE A 64 11.10 2.58 4.32
N GLU A 65 10.24 1.96 3.50
CA GLU A 65 9.46 2.67 2.49
C GLU A 65 7.98 2.44 2.68
N ALA A 66 7.20 3.52 2.59
CA ALA A 66 5.76 3.44 2.44
C ALA A 66 5.38 3.44 0.96
N SER A 67 4.54 2.49 0.57
CA SER A 67 4.02 2.38 -0.79
C SER A 67 2.66 3.04 -0.90
N LEU A 68 2.53 4.01 -1.82
CA LEU A 68 1.26 4.67 -2.13
C LEU A 68 0.88 4.39 -3.58
N LYS A 69 -0.35 3.93 -3.80
CA LYS A 69 -0.90 3.71 -5.14
C LYS A 69 -1.52 5.01 -5.65
N ILE A 70 -1.15 5.35 -6.88
CA ILE A 70 -1.69 6.47 -7.63
C ILE A 70 -2.57 5.93 -8.74
N CYS A 71 -3.82 6.35 -8.78
CA CYS A 71 -4.77 6.04 -9.82
C CYS A 71 -4.78 7.15 -10.86
N PHE A 72 -5.10 6.80 -12.10
CA PHE A 72 -5.19 7.72 -13.22
C PHE A 72 -6.58 7.66 -13.87
N SER A 73 -7.12 8.81 -14.18
CA SER A 73 -8.37 8.98 -14.95
C SER A 73 -8.17 9.95 -16.10
N GLY A 74 -8.65 9.61 -17.28
CA GLY A 74 -8.55 10.48 -18.44
C GLY A 74 -8.18 9.76 -19.73
N GLN A 75 -7.65 10.51 -20.69
CA GLN A 75 -7.13 9.94 -21.92
C GLN A 75 -5.85 9.16 -21.64
N LEU A 76 -5.72 8.01 -22.30
CA LEU A 76 -4.53 7.16 -22.17
C LEU A 76 -3.26 7.94 -22.42
N LEU A 77 -2.33 7.77 -21.48
CA LEU A 77 -1.03 8.37 -21.58
C LEU A 77 -0.20 7.68 -22.68
N LYS A 78 0.40 8.49 -23.53
CA LYS A 78 1.38 8.01 -24.52
C LYS A 78 2.81 8.00 -23.96
N ASN A 79 3.08 8.82 -22.96
CA ASN A 79 4.39 8.98 -22.33
C ASN A 79 4.20 9.07 -20.82
N ASP A 80 5.25 8.76 -20.09
CA ASP A 80 5.33 8.92 -18.65
C ASP A 80 5.07 10.39 -18.26
N ILE A 81 4.44 10.58 -17.10
CA ILE A 81 4.12 11.91 -16.59
C ILE A 81 4.85 12.11 -15.26
N SER A 82 5.55 13.23 -15.16
CA SER A 82 6.13 13.69 -13.89
C SER A 82 5.09 14.47 -13.08
N PHE A 83 5.07 14.26 -11.77
CA PHE A 83 4.25 14.99 -10.82
C PHE A 83 4.99 15.19 -9.49
N GLN A 84 4.45 16.04 -8.64
CA GLN A 84 5.05 16.38 -7.36
C GLN A 84 4.08 16.15 -6.20
N LEU A 85 4.67 15.88 -5.04
CA LEU A 85 3.98 15.87 -3.76
C LEU A 85 4.48 17.03 -2.91
N LYS A 86 3.63 17.50 -2.02
CA LYS A 86 4.02 18.37 -0.90
C LYS A 86 3.50 17.79 0.40
N VAL A 87 4.14 18.12 1.49
CA VAL A 87 3.65 17.84 2.84
C VAL A 87 2.55 18.82 3.20
N ASP A 88 1.47 18.35 3.79
CA ASP A 88 0.50 19.21 4.48
C ASP A 88 0.94 19.35 5.94
N GLU A 89 1.69 20.40 6.22
CA GLU A 89 2.27 20.66 7.54
C GLU A 89 1.21 20.80 8.64
N SER A 90 0.02 21.30 8.29
CA SER A 90 -1.07 21.50 9.26
C SER A 90 -1.66 20.20 9.80
N LEU A 91 -1.51 19.11 9.04
CA LEU A 91 -2.04 17.79 9.35
C LEU A 91 -0.93 16.78 9.68
N THR A 92 0.32 17.13 9.50
CA THR A 92 1.49 16.28 9.73
C THR A 92 2.02 16.45 11.16
N THR A 93 2.36 15.33 11.80
CA THR A 93 3.02 15.29 13.11
C THR A 93 4.42 14.68 13.02
N ALA A 94 4.79 14.13 11.86
CA ALA A 94 6.15 13.68 11.58
C ALA A 94 7.09 14.88 11.47
N ASN A 95 8.32 14.73 11.94
CA ASN A 95 9.37 15.73 11.77
C ASN A 95 10.05 15.54 10.40
N ASP A 96 10.76 16.57 9.93
CA ASP A 96 11.48 16.55 8.65
C ASP A 96 12.59 15.49 8.56
N ASP A 97 13.09 15.01 9.71
CA ASP A 97 14.08 13.93 9.79
C ASP A 97 13.46 12.52 9.81
N GLU A 98 12.13 12.39 9.80
CA GLU A 98 11.41 11.12 9.83
C GLU A 98 10.92 10.66 8.45
N TYR A 99 11.07 11.47 7.39
CA TYR A 99 10.69 11.13 6.02
C TYR A 99 11.54 11.87 4.98
N SER A 100 11.44 11.40 3.73
CA SER A 100 12.01 12.12 2.59
C SER A 100 11.09 11.98 1.39
N LEU A 101 10.76 13.12 0.76
CA LEU A 101 10.05 13.16 -0.52
C LEU A 101 11.04 13.39 -1.65
N ASP A 102 10.85 12.70 -2.77
CA ASP A 102 11.57 12.97 -3.99
C ASP A 102 11.10 14.31 -4.60
N SER A 103 11.99 14.99 -5.29
CA SER A 103 11.66 16.24 -5.98
C SER A 103 10.60 16.06 -7.06
N ASN A 104 10.53 14.88 -7.66
CA ASN A 104 9.54 14.48 -8.66
C ASN A 104 9.26 12.99 -8.57
N TYR A 105 8.02 12.61 -8.83
CA TYR A 105 7.56 11.24 -9.02
C TYR A 105 7.14 11.03 -10.47
N ILE A 106 7.16 9.79 -10.91
CA ILE A 106 6.79 9.44 -12.29
C ILE A 106 5.57 8.51 -12.24
N PHE A 107 4.55 8.87 -13.01
CA PHE A 107 3.46 7.97 -13.35
C PHE A 107 3.75 7.36 -14.72
N HIS A 108 3.95 6.06 -14.76
CA HIS A 108 4.36 5.36 -15.98
C HIS A 108 3.17 5.14 -16.92
N ALA A 109 3.34 5.51 -18.18
CA ALA A 109 2.37 5.21 -19.20
C ALA A 109 2.30 3.69 -19.44
N LYS A 110 1.12 3.11 -19.21
CA LYS A 110 0.90 1.66 -19.39
C LYS A 110 0.10 1.43 -20.66
N ALA A 111 0.54 0.47 -21.46
CA ALA A 111 -0.29 -0.05 -22.54
C ALA A 111 -1.49 -0.75 -21.91
N ILE A 112 -2.69 -0.33 -22.28
CA ILE A 112 -3.91 -1.00 -21.84
C ILE A 112 -4.12 -2.23 -22.71
N GLY A 113 -3.99 -3.43 -22.10
CA GLY A 113 -4.45 -4.69 -22.68
C GLY A 113 -5.94 -4.91 -22.44
N GLU A 114 -6.54 -5.86 -23.17
CA GLU A 114 -7.92 -6.30 -22.90
C GLU A 114 -8.03 -6.72 -21.40
N GLY A 115 -9.03 -6.13 -20.69
CA GLY A 115 -9.33 -6.46 -19.30
C GLY A 115 -8.71 -5.55 -18.24
N VAL A 116 -7.89 -4.57 -18.60
CA VAL A 116 -7.39 -3.57 -17.65
C VAL A 116 -8.50 -2.56 -17.34
N LYS A 117 -9.02 -2.60 -16.10
CA LYS A 117 -10.11 -1.71 -15.67
C LYS A 117 -9.60 -0.38 -15.10
N GLU A 118 -8.39 -0.36 -14.57
CA GLU A 118 -7.81 0.81 -13.90
C GLU A 118 -6.33 0.94 -14.26
N VAL A 119 -5.88 2.18 -14.41
CA VAL A 119 -4.45 2.48 -14.58
C VAL A 119 -3.92 2.95 -13.24
N ILE A 120 -3.11 2.11 -12.62
CA ILE A 120 -2.55 2.33 -11.28
C ILE A 120 -1.03 2.25 -11.36
N ASP A 121 -0.34 3.17 -10.70
CA ASP A 121 1.08 3.10 -10.44
C ASP A 121 1.38 3.19 -8.95
N THR A 122 2.58 2.83 -8.52
CA THR A 122 2.98 2.86 -7.13
C THR A 122 4.21 3.74 -6.96
N ILE A 123 4.15 4.63 -5.99
CA ILE A 123 5.29 5.44 -5.57
C ILE A 123 5.74 5.00 -4.18
N HIS A 124 6.99 5.26 -3.87
CA HIS A 124 7.62 4.94 -2.59
C HIS A 124 8.07 6.22 -1.89
N ILE A 125 7.78 6.31 -0.60
CA ILE A 125 8.21 7.41 0.27
C ILE A 125 9.11 6.83 1.33
N LYS A 126 10.32 7.36 1.44
CA LYS A 126 11.29 6.94 2.45
C LYS A 126 10.90 7.46 3.81
N LEU A 127 10.97 6.57 4.80
CA LEU A 127 10.64 6.84 6.19
C LEU A 127 11.84 6.46 7.06
N TYR A 128 12.17 7.31 8.00
CA TYR A 128 13.35 7.15 8.86
C TYR A 128 12.96 6.90 10.31
N ARG A 129 13.69 5.98 10.93
CA ARG A 129 13.48 5.63 12.34
C ARG A 129 13.96 6.74 13.24
N SER A 130 13.09 7.22 14.12
CA SER A 130 13.43 8.18 15.18
C SER A 130 13.19 7.58 16.56
N SER A 131 13.87 8.13 17.57
CA SER A 131 13.66 7.70 18.97
C SER A 131 12.26 8.03 19.49
N ARG A 132 11.54 8.95 18.87
CA ARG A 132 10.16 9.33 19.23
C ARG A 132 9.17 8.18 19.02
N LEU A 133 9.42 7.32 18.03
CA LEU A 133 8.51 6.22 17.70
C LEU A 133 8.40 5.18 18.81
N VAL A 134 9.46 5.00 19.59
CA VAL A 134 9.50 4.05 20.73
C VAL A 134 8.51 4.43 21.84
N THR A 135 8.24 5.73 22.00
CA THR A 135 7.41 6.28 23.09
C THR A 135 6.02 6.74 22.64
N ARG A 136 5.72 6.55 21.35
CA ARG A 136 4.45 6.99 20.75
C ARG A 136 3.70 5.80 20.17
N ASP A 137 2.80 5.24 20.94
CA ASP A 137 1.98 4.09 20.49
C ASP A 137 1.11 4.43 19.27
N GLU A 138 0.66 5.68 19.14
CA GLU A 138 -0.06 6.18 17.98
C GLU A 138 0.84 6.42 16.75
N GLY A 139 2.16 6.42 16.96
CA GLY A 139 3.14 6.77 15.93
C GLY A 139 3.15 8.25 15.56
N VAL A 140 3.75 8.57 14.42
CA VAL A 140 3.72 9.90 13.81
C VAL A 140 3.00 9.83 12.47
N ARG A 141 2.31 10.91 12.12
CA ARG A 141 1.51 11.02 10.91
C ARG A 141 2.19 11.94 9.91
N LEU A 142 2.39 11.45 8.69
CA LEU A 142 2.78 12.23 7.53
C LEU A 142 1.59 12.33 6.58
N VAL A 143 1.21 13.55 6.20
CA VAL A 143 0.16 13.77 5.20
C VAL A 143 0.80 14.40 3.96
N VAL A 144 0.71 13.69 2.84
CA VAL A 144 1.22 14.17 1.54
C VAL A 144 0.06 14.53 0.62
N GLN A 145 0.25 15.56 -0.18
CA GLN A 145 -0.74 16.10 -1.12
C GLN A 145 -0.19 16.09 -2.53
N LEU A 146 -0.99 15.61 -3.49
CA LEU A 146 -0.71 15.73 -4.93
C LEU A 146 -0.76 17.19 -5.36
N LEU A 147 0.23 17.60 -6.18
CA LEU A 147 0.25 18.92 -6.80
C LEU A 147 -0.16 18.82 -8.28
N PRO A 148 -1.13 19.64 -8.74
CA PRO A 148 -1.45 19.75 -10.16
C PRO A 148 -0.29 20.38 -10.92
N ASN A 149 -0.20 20.09 -12.23
CA ASN A 149 0.72 20.73 -13.15
C ASN A 149 0.03 21.07 -14.49
N GLU A 150 0.79 21.44 -15.52
CA GLU A 150 0.23 21.81 -16.82
C GLU A 150 -0.45 20.65 -17.55
N ILE A 151 -0.01 19.42 -17.30
CA ILE A 151 -0.45 18.20 -18.01
C ILE A 151 -1.59 17.51 -17.26
N ILE A 152 -1.48 17.42 -15.93
CA ILE A 152 -2.42 16.71 -15.07
C ILE A 152 -3.02 17.60 -14.00
N SER A 153 -4.28 17.36 -13.69
CA SER A 153 -4.96 17.89 -12.50
C SER A 153 -5.05 16.81 -11.42
N THR A 154 -5.35 17.24 -10.21
CA THR A 154 -5.73 16.32 -9.15
C THR A 154 -7.21 15.98 -9.30
N GLY A 155 -7.52 14.66 -9.32
CA GLY A 155 -8.91 14.17 -9.37
C GLY A 155 -9.53 14.21 -7.98
N GLN A 156 -10.65 13.64 -7.84
CA GLN A 156 -11.46 13.42 -6.62
C GLN A 156 -10.89 14.08 -5.35
N TYR A 157 -11.50 15.15 -4.86
CA TYR A 157 -11.02 15.94 -3.73
C TYR A 157 -10.64 15.10 -2.51
N GLU A 158 -11.46 14.07 -2.21
CA GLU A 158 -11.29 13.14 -1.09
C GLU A 158 -10.04 12.25 -1.22
N ARG A 159 -9.43 12.22 -2.40
CA ARG A 159 -8.27 11.38 -2.74
C ARG A 159 -7.05 12.19 -3.19
N THR A 160 -7.04 13.50 -2.93
CA THR A 160 -5.90 14.36 -3.29
C THR A 160 -4.78 14.32 -2.27
N LYS A 161 -5.04 13.76 -1.09
CA LYS A 161 -4.06 13.57 -0.01
C LYS A 161 -3.99 12.11 0.40
N ALA A 162 -2.85 11.71 0.96
CA ALA A 162 -2.66 10.40 1.57
C ALA A 162 -2.06 10.54 2.97
N ILE A 163 -2.49 9.67 3.87
CA ILE A 163 -2.00 9.59 5.25
C ILE A 163 -1.06 8.40 5.36
N ILE A 164 0.14 8.64 5.87
CA ILE A 164 1.08 7.61 6.29
C ILE A 164 1.24 7.70 7.80
N ILE A 165 1.06 6.59 8.49
CA ILE A 165 1.36 6.46 9.92
C ILE A 165 2.65 5.67 10.05
N LEU A 166 3.68 6.31 10.59
CA LEU A 166 4.95 5.68 10.90
C LEU A 166 4.99 5.39 12.40
N THR A 167 5.27 4.14 12.75
CA THR A 167 5.21 3.68 14.15
C THR A 167 6.31 2.65 14.45
N GLU A 168 6.48 2.32 15.71
CA GLU A 168 7.26 1.19 16.20
C GLU A 168 6.41 0.31 17.13
N LYS A 169 5.07 0.39 16.96
CA LYS A 169 4.13 -0.35 17.78
C LYS A 169 4.35 -1.85 17.58
N LYS A 170 4.51 -2.54 18.70
CA LYS A 170 4.68 -3.98 18.77
C LYS A 170 3.32 -4.65 18.58
N THR A 171 3.13 -5.32 17.46
CA THR A 171 1.89 -6.04 17.16
C THR A 171 2.22 -7.37 16.49
N ARG A 172 1.38 -8.40 16.73
CA ARG A 172 1.50 -9.67 16.02
C ARG A 172 1.18 -9.43 14.53
N PRO A 173 2.04 -9.88 13.60
CA PRO A 173 1.73 -9.83 12.18
C PRO A 173 0.46 -10.63 11.87
N LEU A 174 -0.41 -10.12 10.99
CA LEU A 174 -1.66 -10.82 10.64
C LEU A 174 -1.44 -12.19 9.99
N TRP A 175 -0.30 -12.38 9.32
CA TRP A 175 0.06 -13.64 8.70
C TRP A 175 0.59 -14.70 9.69
N TRP A 176 0.87 -14.34 10.94
CA TRP A 176 1.24 -15.31 11.99
C TRP A 176 -0.04 -15.84 12.63
N ASP A 177 -0.74 -16.66 11.90
CA ASP A 177 -2.02 -17.28 12.24
C ASP A 177 -1.84 -18.71 12.77
N ASP A 178 -2.94 -19.43 12.91
CA ASP A 178 -2.92 -20.80 13.43
C ASP A 178 -2.14 -21.74 12.52
N GLU A 179 -2.16 -21.53 11.18
CA GLU A 179 -1.36 -22.32 10.24
C GLU A 179 0.15 -22.14 10.47
N VAL A 180 0.59 -20.90 10.74
CA VAL A 180 1.98 -20.60 11.06
C VAL A 180 2.37 -21.14 12.42
N ILE A 181 1.47 -21.11 13.39
CA ILE A 181 1.68 -21.71 14.72
C ILE A 181 1.86 -23.22 14.60
N ASP A 182 0.95 -23.89 13.94
CA ASP A 182 0.91 -25.35 13.90
C ASP A 182 2.00 -25.96 12.99
N ASN A 183 2.36 -25.27 11.90
CA ASN A 183 3.14 -25.87 10.82
C ASN A 183 4.44 -25.16 10.46
N LEU A 184 4.77 -24.01 11.10
CA LEU A 184 5.94 -23.24 10.68
C LEU A 184 6.77 -22.73 11.87
N LEU A 185 6.32 -21.68 12.55
CA LEU A 185 7.11 -20.96 13.55
C LEU A 185 6.73 -21.26 15.01
N GLY A 186 5.59 -21.90 15.24
CA GLY A 186 5.06 -22.15 16.58
C GLY A 186 4.42 -20.91 17.22
N GLU A 187 4.13 -20.97 18.51
CA GLU A 187 3.51 -19.87 19.24
C GLU A 187 4.23 -18.55 19.05
N TYR A 188 3.42 -17.48 18.89
CA TYR A 188 3.94 -16.13 18.72
C TYR A 188 4.42 -15.55 20.07
N SER A 189 5.61 -14.98 20.09
CA SER A 189 6.02 -13.99 21.08
C SER A 189 6.74 -12.83 20.40
N GLN A 190 6.74 -11.66 21.04
CA GLN A 190 7.41 -10.48 20.48
C GLN A 190 8.92 -10.71 20.36
N THR A 191 9.49 -11.35 21.37
CA THR A 191 10.92 -11.70 21.43
C THR A 191 11.25 -12.68 20.29
N LYS A 192 10.45 -13.74 20.10
CA LYS A 192 10.64 -14.71 19.02
C LYS A 192 10.60 -14.03 17.65
N TYR A 193 9.62 -13.18 17.42
CA TYR A 193 9.51 -12.48 16.14
C TYR A 193 10.73 -11.60 15.84
N LYS A 194 11.21 -10.83 16.82
CA LYS A 194 12.41 -10.01 16.63
C LYS A 194 13.67 -10.85 16.39
N LEU A 195 13.85 -11.92 17.14
CA LEU A 195 14.98 -12.83 16.94
C LEU A 195 14.90 -13.53 15.57
N PHE A 196 13.71 -13.89 15.11
CA PHE A 196 13.49 -14.43 13.76
C PHE A 196 13.93 -13.44 12.69
N LEU A 197 13.50 -12.17 12.77
CA LEU A 197 13.91 -11.13 11.84
C LEU A 197 15.42 -10.88 11.87
N ASP A 198 16.01 -10.86 13.06
CA ASP A 198 17.42 -10.51 13.21
C ASP A 198 18.38 -11.64 12.76
N ASN A 199 17.95 -12.91 12.81
CA ASN A 199 18.84 -14.05 12.62
C ASN A 199 18.46 -14.97 11.44
N ALA A 200 17.22 -14.94 10.98
CA ALA A 200 16.74 -15.79 9.89
C ALA A 200 16.19 -14.98 8.70
N ASP A 201 15.23 -14.13 8.94
CA ASP A 201 14.57 -13.32 7.92
C ASP A 201 15.07 -11.86 7.93
N THR A 202 16.36 -11.69 7.74
CA THR A 202 17.04 -10.38 7.86
C THR A 202 16.60 -9.35 6.80
N LYS A 203 15.76 -9.75 5.85
CA LYS A 203 15.16 -8.86 4.85
C LYS A 203 13.68 -8.62 5.08
N ALA A 204 13.09 -9.22 6.13
CA ALA A 204 11.66 -9.17 6.44
C ALA A 204 10.79 -9.62 5.23
N GLU A 205 11.19 -10.72 4.59
CA GLU A 205 10.52 -11.23 3.38
C GLU A 205 9.31 -12.13 3.69
N LEU A 206 9.28 -12.76 4.89
CA LEU A 206 8.17 -13.65 5.26
C LEU A 206 6.87 -12.87 5.45
N ASN A 207 5.90 -13.21 4.65
CA ASN A 207 4.57 -12.60 4.66
C ASN A 207 3.52 -13.59 4.16
N ALA A 208 2.24 -13.21 4.18
CA ALA A 208 1.14 -14.05 3.73
C ALA A 208 1.29 -14.54 2.28
N GLU A 209 1.80 -13.68 1.39
CA GLU A 209 2.01 -14.02 -0.01
C GLU A 209 3.10 -15.09 -0.18
N MET A 210 4.21 -14.97 0.53
CA MET A 210 5.28 -15.99 0.51
C MET A 210 4.80 -17.32 1.07
N ILE A 211 4.05 -17.33 2.17
CA ILE A 211 3.50 -18.54 2.78
C ILE A 211 2.60 -19.27 1.78
N LEU A 212 1.75 -18.52 1.05
CA LEU A 212 0.82 -19.08 0.08
C LEU A 212 1.51 -19.54 -1.23
N ASN A 213 2.37 -18.69 -1.80
CA ASN A 213 2.87 -18.86 -3.17
C ASN A 213 4.27 -19.48 -3.23
N ASN A 214 5.04 -19.43 -2.14
CA ASN A 214 6.39 -20.00 -2.03
C ASN A 214 6.62 -20.69 -0.67
N PRO A 215 5.82 -21.70 -0.30
CA PRO A 215 5.86 -22.33 1.02
C PRO A 215 7.24 -22.95 1.34
N ASP A 216 7.96 -23.44 0.33
CA ASP A 216 9.31 -23.98 0.52
C ASP A 216 10.28 -22.90 1.01
N LYS A 217 10.18 -21.65 0.50
CA LYS A 217 11.02 -20.54 0.96
C LYS A 217 10.67 -20.13 2.39
N ALA A 218 9.37 -20.07 2.72
CA ALA A 218 8.91 -19.83 4.09
C ALA A 218 9.47 -20.88 5.06
N ARG A 219 9.42 -22.14 4.66
CA ARG A 219 9.94 -23.28 5.43
C ARG A 219 11.45 -23.19 5.65
N LEU A 220 12.21 -22.81 4.63
CA LEU A 220 13.65 -22.59 4.75
C LEU A 220 14.01 -21.50 5.76
N LEU A 221 13.25 -20.40 5.81
CA LEU A 221 13.45 -19.34 6.80
C LEU A 221 13.17 -19.84 8.22
N ALA A 222 12.09 -20.61 8.41
CA ALA A 222 11.77 -21.19 9.70
C ALA A 222 12.80 -22.26 10.15
N MET A 223 13.29 -23.09 9.22
CA MET A 223 14.38 -24.06 9.51
C MET A 223 15.67 -23.32 9.91
N LYS A 224 16.05 -22.30 9.19
CA LYS A 224 17.21 -21.46 9.53
C LYS A 224 17.08 -20.89 10.95
N PHE A 225 15.88 -20.44 11.33
CA PHE A 225 15.64 -19.93 12.68
C PHE A 225 15.69 -21.05 13.73
N LYS A 226 15.13 -22.20 13.44
CA LYS A 226 15.20 -23.39 14.31
C LYS A 226 16.65 -23.77 14.59
N ASP A 227 17.48 -23.88 13.54
CA ASP A 227 18.89 -24.23 13.66
C ASP A 227 19.66 -23.17 14.47
N TRP A 228 19.34 -21.89 14.25
CA TRP A 228 19.94 -20.81 15.01
C TRP A 228 19.56 -20.90 16.51
N LEU A 229 18.27 -21.13 16.84
CA LEU A 229 17.81 -21.31 18.22
C LEU A 229 18.54 -22.47 18.91
N PHE A 230 18.68 -23.61 18.23
CA PHE A 230 19.38 -24.77 18.79
C PHE A 230 20.88 -24.57 18.98
N SER A 231 21.47 -23.59 18.30
CA SER A 231 22.88 -23.24 18.48
C SER A 231 23.16 -22.34 19.69
N GLN A 232 22.12 -21.87 20.37
CA GLN A 232 22.27 -20.97 21.52
C GLN A 232 22.49 -21.74 22.81
N ASP A 233 23.43 -21.26 23.64
CA ASP A 233 23.73 -21.77 24.99
C ASP A 233 23.94 -20.60 25.95
N PRO A 234 23.07 -20.41 26.96
CA PRO A 234 21.88 -21.21 27.26
C PRO A 234 20.75 -21.06 26.22
N LEU A 235 19.80 -22.01 26.21
CA LEU A 235 18.60 -21.94 25.37
C LEU A 235 17.84 -20.64 25.65
N ILE A 236 17.30 -20.08 24.57
CA ILE A 236 16.56 -18.81 24.67
C ILE A 236 15.15 -19.09 25.18
N ILE A 237 14.72 -18.28 26.13
CA ILE A 237 13.35 -18.24 26.65
C ILE A 237 12.64 -16.98 26.11
N ASP A 238 11.33 -17.06 25.96
CA ASP A 238 10.50 -15.90 25.59
C ASP A 238 10.13 -15.03 26.79
N GLU A 239 9.27 -14.05 26.59
CA GLU A 239 8.80 -13.12 27.62
C GLU A 239 7.92 -13.79 28.69
N ASP A 240 7.38 -14.97 28.42
CA ASP A 240 6.54 -15.75 29.33
C ASP A 240 7.35 -16.79 30.12
N GLY A 241 8.66 -16.89 29.85
CA GLY A 241 9.59 -17.81 30.51
C GLY A 241 9.63 -19.21 29.90
N GLU A 242 8.99 -19.42 28.74
CA GLU A 242 8.97 -20.69 28.03
C GLU A 242 10.16 -20.82 27.07
N ILE A 243 10.67 -22.04 26.92
CA ILE A 243 11.74 -22.32 25.94
C ILE A 243 11.20 -22.06 24.53
N MET A 244 11.90 -21.20 23.81
CA MET A 244 11.52 -20.82 22.46
C MET A 244 11.74 -21.98 21.49
N THR A 245 10.68 -22.39 20.77
CA THR A 245 10.67 -23.53 19.83
C THR A 245 10.11 -23.12 18.47
N VAL A 246 10.42 -23.89 17.45
CA VAL A 246 9.85 -23.79 16.08
C VAL A 246 9.21 -25.13 15.72
N THR A 247 8.02 -25.11 15.13
CA THR A 247 7.17 -26.32 14.97
C THR A 247 7.63 -27.25 13.85
N ILE A 248 8.30 -26.76 12.79
CA ILE A 248 8.82 -27.62 11.70
C ILE A 248 9.93 -28.56 12.13
#